data_4509d8d8cd8ee262d1dac65e062d4145
#
_entry.id   4509d8d8cd8ee262d1dac65e062d4145
#
_cell.length_a   1.000
_cell.length_b   1.000
_cell.length_c   1.000
_cell.angle_alpha   90.00
_cell.angle_beta   90.00
_cell.angle_gamma   90.00
#
_symmetry.space_group_name_H-M   'P 1'
#
loop_
_entity.id
_entity.type
_entity.pdbx_description
1 polymer ?
#
loop_
_entity_poly.entity_id
_entity_poly.type
_entity_poly.pdbx_seq_one_letter_code
_entity_poly.pdbx_strand_id
1 'polypeptide(L)'
;CGPDVKAGKSRVRVSVHPWTDGGCKEQSLDYYPACDVSQDFHVYGFEWQPGGMKFYFDGQLVKETSQSPDYKMTTFLGIYENDSPLWSGTPDYNSEYPKRFEIDYFRVYKTDEMLARDAADNRAPAAGENLAPYAVAGAAQDWNWESPPSNMIDNDAYSAMQSNEAPNFPQYLYLDWEETQTFDTFIMKAAYGKGQAPTNWELEVSADGETGWVPVAASGDVNWNGNDWHVENQILHFPAAQGKSLRIKVNSANLQWNHYAINEILVKDSSRLMPILPLKAHRNGTVKMVAF
;
A
#
# COMPACT_ATOMS: atom_id res chain seq x y z
N CYS A 1 -9.51 -18.41 -14.18
CA CYS A 1 -9.65 -19.46 -15.20
C CYS A 1 -10.99 -20.13 -15.00
N GLY A 2 -11.96 -19.86 -15.86
CA GLY A 2 -13.20 -20.63 -15.86
C GLY A 2 -13.11 -21.76 -16.89
N PRO A 3 -13.75 -22.91 -16.69
CA PRO A 3 -13.88 -23.85 -17.78
C PRO A 3 -14.61 -23.16 -18.92
N ASP A 4 -13.96 -23.04 -20.08
CA ASP A 4 -14.76 -22.74 -21.26
C ASP A 4 -15.50 -24.02 -21.60
N VAL A 5 -16.79 -23.98 -21.46
CA VAL A 5 -17.70 -25.11 -21.69
C VAL A 5 -17.69 -25.58 -23.15
N LYS A 6 -16.94 -24.95 -24.03
CA LYS A 6 -16.65 -25.43 -25.36
C LYS A 6 -15.61 -26.57 -25.30
N ALA A 7 -16.13 -27.78 -25.12
CA ALA A 7 -15.40 -29.02 -25.40
C ALA A 7 -14.18 -29.31 -24.49
N GLY A 8 -14.31 -29.23 -23.18
CA GLY A 8 -13.28 -29.73 -22.26
C GLY A 8 -11.94 -29.00 -22.32
N LYS A 9 -11.94 -27.75 -22.76
CA LYS A 9 -10.73 -26.91 -22.83
C LYS A 9 -10.76 -25.87 -21.72
N SER A 10 -9.65 -25.75 -21.04
CA SER A 10 -9.42 -24.65 -20.11
C SER A 10 -9.31 -23.33 -20.86
N ARG A 11 -9.78 -22.25 -20.24
CA ARG A 11 -9.60 -20.88 -20.71
C ARG A 11 -8.79 -20.09 -19.68
N VAL A 12 -7.68 -19.53 -20.10
CA VAL A 12 -6.91 -18.55 -19.34
C VAL A 12 -7.31 -17.18 -19.86
N ARG A 13 -8.01 -16.40 -19.04
CA ARG A 13 -8.40 -15.03 -19.38
C ARG A 13 -7.47 -14.05 -18.69
N VAL A 14 -6.91 -13.14 -19.46
CA VAL A 14 -6.17 -11.98 -18.97
C VAL A 14 -6.94 -10.72 -19.34
N SER A 15 -7.10 -9.80 -18.41
CA SER A 15 -7.96 -8.63 -18.62
C SER A 15 -7.32 -7.38 -18.02
N VAL A 16 -7.60 -6.26 -18.67
CA VAL A 16 -7.43 -4.93 -18.11
C VAL A 16 -8.83 -4.42 -17.75
N HIS A 17 -9.08 -4.17 -16.48
CA HIS A 17 -10.34 -3.64 -15.96
C HIS A 17 -10.06 -2.30 -15.28
N PRO A 18 -10.11 -1.19 -16.00
CA PRO A 18 -9.68 0.11 -15.49
C PRO A 18 -10.62 0.71 -14.47
N TRP A 19 -11.84 0.18 -14.33
CA TRP A 19 -12.91 0.71 -13.47
C TRP A 19 -13.12 2.21 -13.66
N THR A 20 -12.33 3.05 -12.96
CA THR A 20 -12.41 4.52 -13.03
C THR A 20 -11.17 5.16 -13.65
N ASP A 21 -10.16 4.37 -14.06
CA ASP A 21 -8.96 4.89 -14.72
C ASP A 21 -9.23 5.27 -16.18
N GLY A 22 -9.28 6.57 -16.45
CA GLY A 22 -9.49 7.08 -17.81
C GLY A 22 -8.32 6.86 -18.77
N GLY A 23 -7.13 6.47 -18.26
CA GLY A 23 -5.94 6.18 -19.06
C GLY A 23 -5.94 4.79 -19.68
N CYS A 24 -6.74 3.87 -19.17
CA CYS A 24 -6.89 2.52 -19.67
C CYS A 24 -8.29 2.26 -20.22
N LYS A 25 -8.41 1.25 -21.07
CA LYS A 25 -9.67 0.77 -21.61
C LYS A 25 -9.88 -0.69 -21.23
N GLU A 26 -11.14 -1.05 -21.02
CA GLU A 26 -11.52 -2.44 -20.81
C GLU A 26 -11.01 -3.31 -21.96
N GLN A 27 -10.26 -4.36 -21.63
CA GLN A 27 -9.77 -5.33 -22.61
C GLN A 27 -9.65 -6.70 -21.98
N SER A 28 -10.30 -7.68 -22.57
CA SER A 28 -10.18 -9.09 -22.19
C SER A 28 -9.55 -9.88 -23.33
N LEU A 29 -8.51 -10.66 -22.99
CA LEU A 29 -7.77 -11.49 -23.92
C LEU A 29 -7.85 -12.94 -23.43
N ASP A 30 -8.38 -13.82 -24.28
CA ASP A 30 -8.55 -15.25 -23.95
C ASP A 30 -7.46 -16.09 -24.63
N TYR A 31 -6.87 -16.97 -23.85
CA TYR A 31 -5.97 -18.01 -24.31
C TYR A 31 -6.53 -19.37 -23.94
N TYR A 32 -6.44 -20.31 -24.90
CA TYR A 32 -6.94 -21.68 -24.75
C TYR A 32 -5.76 -22.65 -24.82
N PRO A 33 -5.17 -23.06 -23.68
CA PRO A 33 -4.10 -24.04 -23.69
C PRO A 33 -4.61 -25.39 -24.20
N ALA A 34 -3.67 -26.22 -24.68
CA ALA A 34 -3.98 -27.55 -25.15
C ALA A 34 -4.23 -28.56 -23.99
N CYS A 35 -3.96 -28.16 -22.75
CA CYS A 35 -4.10 -28.95 -21.54
C CYS A 35 -5.28 -28.48 -20.68
N ASP A 36 -5.69 -29.30 -19.75
CA ASP A 36 -6.57 -28.92 -18.65
C ASP A 36 -5.73 -28.34 -17.52
N VAL A 37 -5.80 -27.00 -17.33
CA VAL A 37 -5.00 -26.28 -16.34
C VAL A 37 -5.32 -26.62 -14.88
N SER A 38 -6.36 -27.44 -14.62
CA SER A 38 -6.70 -27.89 -13.28
C SER A 38 -5.95 -29.16 -12.85
N GLN A 39 -5.24 -29.80 -13.75
CA GLN A 39 -4.63 -31.12 -13.52
C GLN A 39 -3.15 -31.02 -13.09
N ASP A 40 -2.51 -29.91 -13.36
CA ASP A 40 -1.09 -29.72 -13.07
C ASP A 40 -0.75 -28.29 -12.69
N PHE A 41 0.45 -28.06 -12.15
CA PHE A 41 1.01 -26.77 -11.91
C PHE A 41 1.44 -26.09 -13.21
N HIS A 42 1.01 -24.86 -13.41
CA HIS A 42 1.37 -24.07 -14.56
C HIS A 42 2.02 -22.74 -14.17
N VAL A 43 2.94 -22.24 -14.99
CA VAL A 43 3.60 -20.96 -14.78
C VAL A 43 2.84 -19.87 -15.51
N TYR A 44 2.20 -18.98 -14.76
CA TYR A 44 1.58 -17.77 -15.28
C TYR A 44 2.57 -16.62 -15.16
N GLY A 45 3.04 -16.10 -16.27
CA GLY A 45 3.97 -14.97 -16.33
C GLY A 45 3.27 -13.69 -16.71
N PHE A 46 3.69 -12.60 -16.07
CA PHE A 46 3.21 -11.28 -16.37
C PHE A 46 4.39 -10.31 -16.42
N GLU A 47 4.62 -9.71 -17.58
CA GLU A 47 5.60 -8.64 -17.77
C GLU A 47 4.84 -7.31 -17.85
N TRP A 48 5.17 -6.41 -16.95
CA TRP A 48 4.54 -5.10 -16.87
C TRP A 48 5.62 -4.03 -16.98
N GLN A 49 5.54 -3.24 -18.04
CA GLN A 49 6.50 -2.17 -18.34
C GLN A 49 5.76 -0.93 -18.83
N PRO A 50 6.38 0.26 -18.74
CA PRO A 50 5.87 1.43 -19.42
C PRO A 50 5.62 1.15 -20.91
N GLY A 51 4.41 1.45 -21.37
CA GLY A 51 4.02 1.26 -22.77
C GLY A 51 3.47 -0.11 -23.14
N GLY A 52 3.32 -1.04 -22.18
CA GLY A 52 2.62 -2.28 -22.47
C GLY A 52 2.81 -3.39 -21.45
N MET A 53 1.97 -4.40 -21.59
CA MET A 53 1.98 -5.60 -20.75
C MET A 53 2.01 -6.86 -21.63
N LYS A 54 2.72 -7.89 -21.16
CA LYS A 54 2.78 -9.19 -21.81
C LYS A 54 2.42 -10.30 -20.83
N PHE A 55 1.70 -11.27 -21.34
CA PHE A 55 1.21 -12.40 -20.55
C PHE A 55 1.76 -13.69 -21.13
N TYR A 56 2.27 -14.54 -20.24
CA TYR A 56 2.90 -15.80 -20.58
C TYR A 56 2.20 -16.96 -19.89
N PHE A 57 2.12 -18.08 -20.59
CA PHE A 57 1.71 -19.36 -20.04
C PHE A 57 2.81 -20.36 -20.29
N ASP A 58 3.33 -20.99 -19.23
CA ASP A 58 4.47 -21.94 -19.29
C ASP A 58 5.68 -21.42 -20.07
N GLY A 59 5.96 -20.11 -19.89
CA GLY A 59 7.08 -19.43 -20.58
C GLY A 59 6.79 -19.00 -22.01
N GLN A 60 5.67 -19.36 -22.59
CA GLN A 60 5.26 -18.93 -23.93
C GLN A 60 4.46 -17.62 -23.86
N LEU A 61 4.82 -16.63 -24.68
CA LEU A 61 4.04 -15.41 -24.85
C LEU A 61 2.67 -15.76 -25.47
N VAL A 62 1.58 -15.48 -24.77
CA VAL A 62 0.22 -15.83 -25.22
C VAL A 62 -0.59 -14.62 -25.59
N LYS A 63 -0.35 -13.49 -24.93
CA LYS A 63 -1.07 -12.23 -25.18
C LYS A 63 -0.19 -11.03 -24.83
N GLU A 64 -0.44 -9.93 -25.53
CA GLU A 64 0.16 -8.62 -25.25
C GLU A 64 -0.85 -7.49 -25.43
N THR A 65 -0.62 -6.38 -24.80
CA THR A 65 -1.40 -5.13 -24.93
C THR A 65 -0.46 -3.93 -24.81
N SER A 66 -0.79 -2.86 -25.53
CA SER A 66 -0.10 -1.57 -25.41
C SER A 66 -0.58 -0.74 -24.19
N GLN A 67 -1.55 -1.23 -23.46
CA GLN A 67 -2.00 -0.58 -22.24
C GLN A 67 -1.08 -0.95 -21.09
N SER A 68 -0.76 0.03 -20.24
CA SER A 68 0.07 -0.16 -19.07
C SER A 68 -0.31 0.87 -18.01
N PRO A 69 -0.99 0.48 -16.92
CA PRO A 69 -1.13 1.34 -15.75
C PRO A 69 0.24 1.76 -15.23
N ASP A 70 0.43 3.03 -14.90
CA ASP A 70 1.71 3.61 -14.43
C ASP A 70 1.72 4.00 -12.95
N TYR A 71 0.79 3.46 -12.20
CA TYR A 71 0.61 3.72 -10.75
C TYR A 71 0.82 2.44 -9.94
N LYS A 72 0.99 2.60 -8.63
CA LYS A 72 1.14 1.50 -7.68
C LYS A 72 -0.11 0.61 -7.69
N MET A 73 0.09 -0.68 -7.77
CA MET A 73 -0.98 -1.69 -7.73
C MET A 73 -0.71 -2.73 -6.66
N THR A 74 -1.77 -3.19 -6.02
CA THR A 74 -1.72 -4.30 -5.08
C THR A 74 -1.89 -5.62 -5.83
N THR A 75 -1.04 -6.60 -5.55
CA THR A 75 -1.23 -7.97 -6.04
C THR A 75 -2.22 -8.70 -5.14
N PHE A 76 -3.23 -9.29 -5.76
CA PHE A 76 -4.21 -10.12 -5.09
C PHE A 76 -4.25 -11.52 -5.73
N LEU A 77 -4.10 -12.56 -4.92
CA LEU A 77 -4.19 -13.96 -5.34
C LEU A 77 -5.38 -14.58 -4.62
N GLY A 78 -6.34 -15.10 -5.35
CA GLY A 78 -7.53 -15.64 -4.76
C GLY A 78 -8.31 -16.57 -5.67
N ILE A 79 -9.22 -17.31 -5.07
CA ILE A 79 -10.22 -18.15 -5.76
C ILE A 79 -11.59 -17.55 -5.53
N TYR A 80 -12.35 -17.45 -6.60
CA TYR A 80 -13.71 -16.93 -6.57
C TYR A 80 -14.69 -17.97 -7.10
N GLU A 81 -15.83 -18.03 -6.45
CA GLU A 81 -16.99 -18.73 -6.93
C GLU A 81 -18.18 -17.75 -6.89
N ASN A 82 -18.84 -17.53 -8.00
CA ASN A 82 -20.01 -16.68 -8.09
C ASN A 82 -21.00 -17.19 -9.13
N ASP A 83 -22.20 -16.64 -9.12
CA ASP A 83 -23.30 -17.07 -9.99
C ASP A 83 -23.22 -16.51 -11.43
N SER A 84 -22.16 -15.76 -11.75
CA SER A 84 -22.00 -15.16 -13.07
C SER A 84 -21.34 -16.11 -14.06
N PRO A 85 -22.05 -16.65 -15.04
CA PRO A 85 -21.47 -17.50 -16.08
C PRO A 85 -20.37 -16.82 -16.90
N LEU A 86 -20.36 -15.48 -16.93
CA LEU A 86 -19.36 -14.69 -17.66
C LEU A 86 -18.00 -14.66 -16.93
N TRP A 87 -17.99 -14.78 -15.60
CA TRP A 87 -16.79 -14.66 -14.79
C TRP A 87 -16.23 -16.00 -14.34
N SER A 88 -17.02 -16.79 -13.62
CA SER A 88 -16.56 -18.03 -12.99
C SER A 88 -17.16 -19.29 -13.62
N GLY A 89 -18.01 -19.17 -14.60
CA GLY A 89 -18.84 -20.28 -15.11
C GLY A 89 -20.07 -20.53 -14.23
N THR A 90 -20.87 -21.52 -14.61
CA THR A 90 -22.04 -21.92 -13.80
C THR A 90 -21.54 -22.71 -12.60
N PRO A 91 -21.90 -22.33 -11.35
CA PRO A 91 -21.53 -23.09 -10.16
C PRO A 91 -22.08 -24.52 -10.21
N ASP A 92 -21.25 -25.49 -9.87
CA ASP A 92 -21.72 -26.84 -9.61
C ASP A 92 -22.00 -26.99 -8.11
N TYR A 93 -23.24 -26.83 -7.72
CA TYR A 93 -23.70 -26.93 -6.34
C TYR A 93 -23.54 -28.34 -5.72
N ASN A 94 -23.22 -29.37 -6.53
CA ASN A 94 -22.95 -30.72 -6.07
C ASN A 94 -21.46 -30.98 -5.87
N SER A 95 -20.62 -30.01 -6.19
CA SER A 95 -19.18 -30.21 -6.04
C SER A 95 -18.76 -30.18 -4.57
N GLU A 96 -17.76 -31.01 -4.26
CA GLU A 96 -17.24 -31.11 -2.89
C GLU A 96 -16.47 -29.85 -2.44
N TYR A 97 -16.56 -29.56 -1.14
CA TYR A 97 -15.78 -28.50 -0.48
C TYR A 97 -14.86 -29.11 0.58
N PRO A 98 -13.73 -28.48 0.90
CA PRO A 98 -13.29 -27.14 0.43
C PRO A 98 -12.69 -27.17 -0.99
N LYS A 99 -12.94 -26.12 -1.77
CA LYS A 99 -12.16 -25.85 -3.00
C LYS A 99 -10.78 -25.35 -2.62
N ARG A 100 -9.78 -25.69 -3.43
CA ARG A 100 -8.39 -25.33 -3.17
C ARG A 100 -7.81 -24.60 -4.37
N PHE A 101 -7.04 -23.58 -4.08
CA PHE A 101 -6.15 -22.89 -5.00
C PHE A 101 -4.76 -22.96 -4.38
N GLU A 102 -3.87 -23.70 -4.98
CA GLU A 102 -2.55 -23.94 -4.44
C GLU A 102 -1.52 -23.13 -5.24
N ILE A 103 -0.58 -22.50 -4.55
CA ILE A 103 0.47 -21.67 -5.13
C ILE A 103 1.80 -22.24 -4.64
N ASP A 104 2.63 -22.72 -5.59
CA ASP A 104 3.98 -23.20 -5.26
C ASP A 104 4.90 -22.01 -4.97
N TYR A 105 4.90 -20.99 -5.85
CA TYR A 105 5.67 -19.77 -5.61
C TYR A 105 5.05 -18.55 -6.29
N PHE A 106 5.32 -17.39 -5.68
CA PHE A 106 5.11 -16.08 -6.28
C PHE A 106 6.44 -15.31 -6.29
N ARG A 107 6.84 -14.78 -7.45
CA ARG A 107 8.10 -14.05 -7.61
C ARG A 107 7.89 -12.79 -8.42
N VAL A 108 8.46 -11.69 -7.96
CA VAL A 108 8.50 -10.42 -8.66
C VAL A 108 9.95 -10.08 -8.98
N TYR A 109 10.20 -9.64 -10.22
CA TYR A 109 11.52 -9.25 -10.67
C TYR A 109 11.46 -7.83 -11.23
N LYS A 110 12.56 -7.09 -11.13
CA LYS A 110 12.76 -5.79 -11.77
C LYS A 110 13.82 -5.94 -12.88
N THR A 111 13.64 -5.20 -13.97
CA THR A 111 14.69 -5.09 -15.01
C THR A 111 15.85 -4.25 -14.50
N ASP A 112 17.01 -4.35 -15.17
CA ASP A 112 18.17 -3.51 -14.82
C ASP A 112 17.85 -2.01 -15.02
N GLU A 113 16.99 -1.64 -16.00
CA GLU A 113 16.51 -0.28 -16.19
C GLU A 113 15.60 0.18 -15.05
N MET A 114 14.70 -0.69 -14.57
CA MET A 114 13.87 -0.40 -13.39
C MET A 114 14.73 -0.22 -12.15
N LEU A 115 15.75 -1.04 -11.96
CA LEU A 115 16.69 -0.94 -10.86
C LEU A 115 17.51 0.35 -10.95
N ALA A 116 17.98 0.73 -12.15
CA ALA A 116 18.71 1.98 -12.38
C ALA A 116 17.82 3.21 -12.15
N ARG A 117 16.53 3.16 -12.56
CA ARG A 117 15.55 4.20 -12.29
C ARG A 117 15.28 4.31 -10.80
N ASP A 118 15.03 3.22 -10.11
CA ASP A 118 14.79 3.22 -8.66
C ASP A 118 16.03 3.75 -7.91
N ALA A 119 17.23 3.36 -8.32
CA ALA A 119 18.47 3.90 -7.78
C ALA A 119 18.65 5.40 -8.09
N ALA A 120 18.11 5.88 -9.22
CA ALA A 120 18.11 7.29 -9.58
C ALA A 120 17.04 8.08 -8.81
N ASP A 121 15.87 7.51 -8.57
CA ASP A 121 14.78 8.08 -7.79
C ASP A 121 15.08 8.04 -6.28
N ASN A 122 15.85 7.04 -5.84
CA ASN A 122 16.44 6.95 -4.51
C ASN A 122 17.74 7.78 -4.39
N ARG A 123 18.05 8.61 -5.37
CA ARG A 123 19.08 9.65 -5.19
C ARG A 123 18.70 10.48 -3.98
N ALA A 124 19.56 10.35 -2.96
CA ALA A 124 19.47 10.88 -1.63
C ALA A 124 18.25 11.79 -1.42
N PRO A 125 17.23 11.36 -0.72
CA PRO A 125 16.15 12.27 -0.36
C PRO A 125 16.82 13.48 0.27
N ALA A 126 16.40 14.66 -0.12
CA ALA A 126 16.83 15.88 0.52
C ALA A 126 16.78 15.63 2.03
N ALA A 127 17.92 15.75 2.67
CA ALA A 127 18.24 15.52 4.07
C ALA A 127 17.12 14.83 4.88
N GLY A 128 17.26 13.52 5.13
CA GLY A 128 16.38 12.78 6.02
C GLY A 128 15.38 11.88 5.29
N GLU A 129 15.66 10.58 5.36
CA GLU A 129 14.70 9.53 5.00
C GLU A 129 13.44 9.65 5.84
N ASN A 130 12.29 9.34 5.23
CA ASN A 130 11.07 9.13 6.00
C ASN A 130 11.14 7.78 6.73
N LEU A 131 11.23 7.82 8.05
CA LEU A 131 11.30 6.65 8.91
C LEU A 131 9.92 6.06 9.24
N ALA A 132 8.84 6.82 9.01
CA ALA A 132 7.50 6.40 9.38
C ALA A 132 7.05 5.08 8.70
N PRO A 133 7.30 4.81 7.40
CA PRO A 133 6.91 3.55 6.76
C PRO A 133 7.61 2.30 7.30
N TYR A 134 8.64 2.45 8.11
CA TYR A 134 9.33 1.33 8.77
C TYR A 134 8.80 1.04 10.18
N ALA A 135 7.86 1.84 10.64
CA ALA A 135 7.19 1.64 11.92
C ALA A 135 5.95 0.75 11.79
N VAL A 136 5.52 0.20 12.91
CA VAL A 136 4.16 -0.31 13.07
C VAL A 136 3.32 0.82 13.64
N ALA A 137 2.29 1.23 12.89
CA ALA A 137 1.37 2.27 13.34
C ALA A 137 0.26 1.69 14.19
N GLY A 138 -0.07 2.37 15.29
CA GLY A 138 -1.13 1.97 16.22
C GLY A 138 -1.90 3.15 16.80
N ALA A 139 -2.97 2.84 17.51
CA ALA A 139 -3.76 3.81 18.28
C ALA A 139 -4.16 3.20 19.62
N ALA A 140 -4.22 4.00 20.70
CA ALA A 140 -4.69 3.56 22.00
C ALA A 140 -6.22 3.47 22.08
N GLN A 141 -6.91 4.26 21.29
CA GLN A 141 -8.37 4.28 21.19
C GLN A 141 -8.84 3.61 19.92
N ASP A 142 -10.10 3.24 19.86
CA ASP A 142 -10.71 2.65 18.68
C ASP A 142 -10.67 3.59 17.47
N TRP A 143 -10.59 3.01 16.30
CA TRP A 143 -10.58 3.71 15.01
C TRP A 143 -11.59 3.10 14.04
N ASN A 144 -11.84 3.81 12.94
CA ASN A 144 -12.63 3.27 11.85
C ASN A 144 -11.87 2.10 11.20
N TRP A 145 -12.43 0.91 11.23
CA TRP A 145 -11.79 -0.31 10.74
C TRP A 145 -11.43 -0.29 9.23
N GLU A 146 -12.13 0.53 8.43
CA GLU A 146 -11.83 0.75 7.00
C GLU A 146 -10.68 1.76 6.78
N SER A 147 -10.29 2.46 7.83
CA SER A 147 -9.27 3.51 7.80
C SER A 147 -8.27 3.35 8.96
N PRO A 148 -7.48 2.26 8.96
CA PRO A 148 -6.61 1.89 10.07
C PRO A 148 -5.43 2.84 10.24
N PRO A 149 -4.74 2.82 11.40
CA PRO A 149 -3.54 3.63 11.65
C PRO A 149 -2.43 3.46 10.62
N SER A 150 -2.32 2.31 9.95
CA SER A 150 -1.33 2.09 8.88
C SER A 150 -1.48 3.04 7.69
N ASN A 151 -2.67 3.58 7.47
CA ASN A 151 -2.91 4.53 6.38
C ASN A 151 -2.20 5.88 6.60
N MET A 152 -1.79 6.20 7.83
CA MET A 152 -1.03 7.45 8.07
C MET A 152 0.47 7.32 7.77
N ILE A 153 0.95 6.15 7.31
CA ILE A 153 2.37 5.90 7.02
C ILE A 153 2.59 5.10 5.73
N ASP A 154 1.59 5.02 4.86
CA ASP A 154 1.61 4.20 3.64
C ASP A 154 2.20 4.91 2.41
N ASN A 155 2.66 6.15 2.56
CA ASN A 155 3.13 7.06 1.52
C ASN A 155 2.04 7.49 0.51
N ASP A 156 0.77 7.40 0.91
CA ASP A 156 -0.36 7.92 0.13
C ASP A 156 -1.06 9.05 0.89
N ALA A 157 -0.83 10.29 0.47
CA ALA A 157 -1.43 11.46 1.10
C ALA A 157 -2.96 11.57 0.90
N TYR A 158 -3.57 10.67 0.14
CA TYR A 158 -5.02 10.62 -0.10
C TYR A 158 -5.72 9.47 0.61
N SER A 159 -4.99 8.49 1.12
CA SER A 159 -5.50 7.58 2.16
C SER A 159 -5.53 8.30 3.50
N ALA A 160 -6.23 7.78 4.50
CA ALA A 160 -6.23 8.36 5.83
C ALA A 160 -6.49 7.31 6.92
N MET A 161 -5.82 7.48 8.05
CA MET A 161 -6.31 6.95 9.32
C MET A 161 -7.49 7.80 9.79
N GLN A 162 -8.56 7.19 10.30
CA GLN A 162 -9.69 7.89 10.89
C GLN A 162 -9.97 7.37 12.30
N SER A 163 -10.24 8.30 13.22
CA SER A 163 -10.77 7.93 14.54
C SER A 163 -12.18 7.35 14.45
N ASN A 164 -12.66 6.69 15.49
CA ASN A 164 -14.08 6.46 15.66
C ASN A 164 -14.84 7.78 15.78
N GLU A 165 -16.17 7.68 15.64
CA GLU A 165 -17.08 8.83 15.79
C GLU A 165 -17.04 9.41 17.20
N ALA A 166 -17.21 10.73 17.28
CA ALA A 166 -17.24 11.51 18.52
C ALA A 166 -16.04 11.23 19.44
N PRO A 167 -14.79 11.34 18.96
CA PRO A 167 -13.63 11.01 19.78
C PRO A 167 -13.50 11.94 20.98
N ASN A 168 -13.21 11.35 22.14
CA ASN A 168 -12.81 12.11 23.34
C ASN A 168 -11.31 12.37 23.29
N PHE A 169 -10.87 13.59 23.57
CA PHE A 169 -9.46 13.94 23.62
C PHE A 169 -8.90 13.89 25.06
N PRO A 170 -7.59 13.62 25.24
CA PRO A 170 -6.61 13.37 24.18
C PRO A 170 -6.73 11.97 23.55
N GLN A 171 -6.38 11.88 22.27
CA GLN A 171 -6.20 10.62 21.54
C GLN A 171 -4.72 10.34 21.39
N TYR A 172 -4.33 9.07 21.38
CA TYR A 172 -2.93 8.66 21.29
C TYR A 172 -2.70 7.76 20.09
N LEU A 173 -1.77 8.15 19.20
CA LEU A 173 -1.30 7.37 18.08
C LEU A 173 0.16 7.03 18.29
N TYR A 174 0.61 5.89 17.74
CA TYR A 174 1.94 5.36 17.95
C TYR A 174 2.60 5.00 16.63
N LEU A 175 3.92 5.23 16.56
CA LEU A 175 4.81 4.67 15.56
C LEU A 175 5.89 3.91 16.31
N ASP A 176 5.89 2.57 16.17
CA ASP A 176 6.78 1.67 16.89
C ASP A 176 7.78 1.04 15.92
N TRP A 177 9.07 1.21 16.16
CA TRP A 177 10.16 0.64 15.39
C TRP A 177 10.78 -0.55 16.10
N GLU A 178 11.25 -1.54 15.35
CA GLU A 178 11.99 -2.67 15.88
C GLU A 178 13.29 -2.22 16.56
N GLU A 179 13.97 -1.24 15.96
CA GLU A 179 15.22 -0.68 16.46
C GLU A 179 15.07 0.80 16.82
N THR A 180 15.91 1.26 17.76
CA THR A 180 15.97 2.66 18.15
C THR A 180 16.26 3.55 16.94
N GLN A 181 15.40 4.53 16.70
CA GLN A 181 15.57 5.54 15.67
C GLN A 181 16.03 6.87 16.26
N THR A 182 16.72 7.66 15.43
CA THR A 182 17.01 9.08 15.71
C THR A 182 16.24 9.91 14.72
N PHE A 183 15.57 10.96 15.20
CA PHE A 183 14.79 11.86 14.34
C PHE A 183 14.68 13.26 14.98
N ASP A 184 14.49 14.27 14.13
CA ASP A 184 14.42 15.69 14.51
C ASP A 184 13.35 16.47 13.78
N THR A 185 12.61 15.78 12.91
CA THR A 185 11.58 16.42 12.07
C THR A 185 10.36 15.49 11.98
N PHE A 186 9.20 16.10 12.25
CA PHE A 186 7.90 15.48 12.09
C PHE A 186 7.05 16.29 11.11
N ILE A 187 6.39 15.64 10.18
CA ILE A 187 5.47 16.25 9.23
C ILE A 187 4.14 15.54 9.28
N MET A 188 3.08 16.26 9.52
CA MET A 188 1.70 15.77 9.39
C MET A 188 1.09 16.35 8.12
N LYS A 189 0.52 15.48 7.29
CA LYS A 189 -0.21 15.88 6.07
C LYS A 189 -1.70 15.63 6.23
N ALA A 190 -2.49 16.57 5.77
CA ALA A 190 -3.94 16.45 5.74
C ALA A 190 -4.48 16.87 4.38
N ALA A 191 -5.36 16.05 3.79
CA ALA A 191 -6.05 16.35 2.53
C ALA A 191 -7.35 17.13 2.75
N TYR A 192 -7.91 17.05 3.95
CA TYR A 192 -9.11 17.78 4.40
C TYR A 192 -8.85 18.47 5.74
N GLY A 193 -7.73 19.18 5.83
CA GLY A 193 -7.26 19.72 7.09
C GLY A 193 -8.31 20.53 7.85
N LYS A 194 -9.03 21.38 7.14
CA LYS A 194 -10.08 22.24 7.71
C LYS A 194 -11.30 21.46 8.21
N GLY A 195 -11.57 20.27 7.63
CA GLY A 195 -12.72 19.46 8.00
C GLY A 195 -12.45 18.43 9.10
N GLN A 196 -11.23 17.86 9.12
CA GLN A 196 -11.01 16.68 9.96
C GLN A 196 -9.59 16.49 10.51
N ALA A 197 -8.65 17.40 10.26
CA ALA A 197 -7.30 17.23 10.76
C ALA A 197 -7.15 17.62 12.24
N PRO A 198 -6.18 17.03 12.97
CA PRO A 198 -5.77 17.49 14.28
C PRO A 198 -5.43 18.98 14.29
N THR A 199 -5.88 19.71 15.30
CA THR A 199 -5.64 21.15 15.47
C THR A 199 -4.67 21.48 16.59
N ASN A 200 -4.36 20.50 17.45
CA ASN A 200 -3.36 20.63 18.50
C ASN A 200 -2.84 19.24 18.86
N TRP A 201 -1.52 19.06 18.87
CA TRP A 201 -0.89 17.79 19.26
C TRP A 201 0.49 17.98 19.87
N GLU A 202 0.91 17.00 20.64
CA GLU A 202 2.22 16.89 21.25
C GLU A 202 2.90 15.61 20.73
N LEU A 203 4.24 15.64 20.65
CA LEU A 203 5.07 14.51 20.31
C LEU A 203 5.85 14.07 21.54
N GLU A 204 5.81 12.79 21.84
CA GLU A 204 6.52 12.17 22.95
C GLU A 204 7.26 10.95 22.45
N VAL A 205 8.46 10.72 22.98
CA VAL A 205 9.34 9.62 22.60
C VAL A 205 9.59 8.70 23.79
N SER A 206 9.60 7.40 23.54
CA SER A 206 9.96 6.37 24.52
C SER A 206 11.08 5.48 23.99
N ALA A 207 11.99 5.09 24.89
CA ALA A 207 13.08 4.18 24.57
C ALA A 207 12.62 2.72 24.42
N ASP A 208 11.52 2.34 25.08
CA ASP A 208 11.00 0.96 25.12
C ASP A 208 9.58 0.83 24.49
N GLY A 209 8.92 1.95 24.20
CA GLY A 209 7.55 1.99 23.67
C GLY A 209 6.45 1.84 24.75
N GLU A 210 6.81 1.54 25.96
CA GLU A 210 5.85 1.28 27.05
C GLU A 210 5.85 2.39 28.11
N THR A 211 7.03 2.81 28.51
CA THR A 211 7.24 3.71 29.66
C THR A 211 8.15 4.89 29.30
N GLY A 212 8.36 5.80 30.27
CA GLY A 212 9.37 6.86 30.16
C GLY A 212 9.14 7.83 28.98
N TRP A 213 7.91 8.13 28.63
CA TRP A 213 7.56 9.05 27.58
C TRP A 213 8.05 10.48 27.86
N VAL A 214 8.88 10.99 26.97
CA VAL A 214 9.50 12.32 27.06
C VAL A 214 8.94 13.21 25.96
N PRO A 215 8.33 14.35 26.29
CA PRO A 215 7.90 15.34 25.30
C PRO A 215 9.08 15.88 24.50
N VAL A 216 8.94 15.96 23.18
CA VAL A 216 10.01 16.45 22.26
C VAL A 216 9.55 17.65 21.44
N ALA A 217 8.26 17.75 21.12
CA ALA A 217 7.71 18.88 20.38
C ALA A 217 6.20 19.04 20.63
N ALA A 218 5.68 20.22 20.32
CA ALA A 218 4.25 20.51 20.32
C ALA A 218 3.89 21.39 19.13
N SER A 219 2.71 21.17 18.53
CA SER A 219 2.23 21.97 17.40
C SER A 219 1.75 23.36 17.80
N GLY A 220 1.31 23.54 19.06
CA GLY A 220 0.41 24.64 19.40
C GLY A 220 -0.92 24.51 18.64
N ASP A 221 -1.67 25.60 18.58
CA ASP A 221 -2.92 25.61 17.83
C ASP A 221 -2.67 25.80 16.34
N VAL A 222 -3.17 24.87 15.55
CA VAL A 222 -2.97 24.80 14.08
C VAL A 222 -4.28 25.17 13.38
N ASN A 223 -4.18 26.11 12.43
CA ASN A 223 -5.26 26.45 11.52
C ASN A 223 -4.95 25.88 10.14
N TRP A 224 -5.70 24.89 9.73
CA TRP A 224 -5.65 24.34 8.39
C TRP A 224 -6.45 25.21 7.42
N ASN A 225 -5.91 25.44 6.21
CA ASN A 225 -6.60 26.19 5.17
C ASN A 225 -7.15 25.31 4.06
N GLY A 226 -6.61 24.08 3.93
CA GLY A 226 -6.96 23.15 2.87
C GLY A 226 -8.39 22.61 3.01
N ASN A 227 -9.12 22.74 1.91
CA ASN A 227 -10.40 22.07 1.68
C ASN A 227 -10.26 21.15 0.48
N ASP A 228 -11.07 20.09 0.42
CA ASP A 228 -11.27 19.26 -0.77
C ASP A 228 -9.96 18.77 -1.46
N TRP A 229 -9.34 17.73 -0.87
CA TRP A 229 -8.19 17.04 -1.46
C TRP A 229 -6.96 17.95 -1.71
N HIS A 230 -6.92 19.10 -1.10
CA HIS A 230 -5.73 19.94 -1.09
C HIS A 230 -4.84 19.55 0.08
N VAL A 231 -3.75 18.85 -0.22
CA VAL A 231 -2.82 18.37 0.80
C VAL A 231 -2.01 19.53 1.38
N GLU A 232 -2.18 19.76 2.67
CA GLU A 232 -1.35 20.70 3.45
C GLU A 232 -0.41 19.95 4.37
N ASN A 233 0.70 20.57 4.70
CA ASN A 233 1.72 20.05 5.61
C ASN A 233 1.83 20.93 6.84
N GLN A 234 1.94 20.29 8.02
CA GLN A 234 2.40 20.92 9.25
C GLN A 234 3.73 20.30 9.64
N ILE A 235 4.76 21.12 9.80
CA ILE A 235 6.13 20.68 10.02
C ILE A 235 6.58 21.11 11.40
N LEU A 236 7.09 20.19 12.19
CA LEU A 236 7.73 20.43 13.47
C LEU A 236 9.21 20.04 13.37
N HIS A 237 10.10 20.98 13.69
CA HIS A 237 11.51 20.73 13.91
C HIS A 237 11.82 20.79 15.39
N PHE A 238 12.62 19.87 15.89
CA PHE A 238 13.00 19.77 17.30
C PHE A 238 14.42 19.22 17.44
N PRO A 239 15.08 19.37 18.61
CA PRO A 239 16.35 18.74 18.86
C PRO A 239 16.27 17.24 18.64
N ALA A 240 17.32 16.65 18.02
CA ALA A 240 17.33 15.22 17.71
C ALA A 240 16.96 14.38 18.94
N ALA A 241 15.93 13.56 18.80
CA ALA A 241 15.43 12.65 19.79
C ALA A 241 15.72 11.20 19.39
N GLN A 242 15.83 10.31 20.37
CA GLN A 242 16.07 8.89 20.15
C GLN A 242 15.03 8.03 20.88
N GLY A 243 14.48 7.05 20.20
CA GLY A 243 13.54 6.10 20.81
C GLY A 243 13.13 4.98 19.87
N LYS A 244 12.52 3.96 20.44
CA LYS A 244 11.83 2.89 19.72
C LYS A 244 10.40 3.26 19.35
N SER A 245 9.84 4.23 20.04
CA SER A 245 8.45 4.67 19.79
C SER A 245 8.31 6.16 19.82
N LEU A 246 7.51 6.66 18.89
CA LEU A 246 7.00 8.03 18.83
C LEU A 246 5.48 7.99 19.09
N ARG A 247 5.03 8.73 20.10
CA ARG A 247 3.62 8.90 20.40
C ARG A 247 3.15 10.29 19.99
N ILE A 248 2.06 10.34 19.24
CA ILE A 248 1.37 11.56 18.88
C ILE A 248 0.15 11.66 19.81
N LYS A 249 0.17 12.64 20.73
CA LYS A 249 -0.94 12.95 21.60
C LYS A 249 -1.76 14.06 20.96
N VAL A 250 -2.89 13.70 20.37
CA VAL A 250 -3.82 14.64 19.74
C VAL A 250 -4.72 15.23 20.82
N ASN A 251 -4.60 16.53 21.07
CA ASN A 251 -5.35 17.25 22.09
C ASN A 251 -6.68 17.84 21.57
N SER A 252 -6.75 18.14 20.27
CA SER A 252 -7.96 18.60 19.60
C SER A 252 -7.87 18.38 18.09
N ALA A 253 -9.02 18.39 17.42
CA ALA A 253 -9.12 18.25 15.97
C ALA A 253 -10.37 18.93 15.41
N ASN A 254 -10.37 19.18 14.10
CA ASN A 254 -11.60 19.49 13.37
C ASN A 254 -12.44 18.23 13.24
N LEU A 255 -13.76 18.33 13.48
CA LEU A 255 -14.68 17.19 13.51
C LEU A 255 -15.92 17.45 12.63
N GLN A 256 -15.72 17.98 11.42
CA GLN A 256 -16.82 18.27 10.52
C GLN A 256 -17.70 17.04 10.23
N TRP A 257 -17.09 15.85 10.19
CA TRP A 257 -17.78 14.58 9.95
C TRP A 257 -17.78 13.68 11.19
N ASN A 258 -17.75 14.28 12.36
CA ASN A 258 -17.78 13.58 13.66
C ASN A 258 -16.56 12.67 13.95
N HIS A 259 -15.52 12.74 13.16
CA HIS A 259 -14.24 12.06 13.36
C HIS A 259 -13.08 12.96 12.91
N TYR A 260 -11.87 12.66 13.35
CA TYR A 260 -10.67 13.26 12.78
C TYR A 260 -9.92 12.26 11.90
N ALA A 261 -9.10 12.78 11.01
CA ALA A 261 -8.26 11.98 10.13
C ALA A 261 -6.85 12.55 10.00
N ILE A 262 -5.89 11.65 9.79
CA ILE A 262 -4.50 11.97 9.42
C ILE A 262 -4.19 11.22 8.14
N ASN A 263 -3.82 11.96 7.09
CA ASN A 263 -3.54 11.36 5.81
C ASN A 263 -2.14 10.76 5.74
N GLU A 264 -1.11 11.51 6.17
CA GLU A 264 0.25 11.00 6.10
C GLU A 264 1.11 11.61 7.19
N ILE A 265 2.00 10.82 7.76
CA ILE A 265 3.04 11.25 8.70
C ILE A 265 4.40 10.92 8.12
N LEU A 266 5.31 11.89 8.17
CA LEU A 266 6.72 11.65 7.90
C LEU A 266 7.52 11.96 9.17
N VAL A 267 8.45 11.07 9.48
CA VAL A 267 9.42 11.24 10.56
C VAL A 267 10.81 11.18 9.95
N LYS A 268 11.65 12.20 10.18
CA LYS A 268 12.94 12.30 9.50
C LYS A 268 14.07 12.59 10.48
N ASP A 269 15.25 12.05 10.16
CA ASP A 269 16.52 12.44 10.73
C ASP A 269 17.28 13.31 9.71
N SER A 270 17.31 14.61 9.92
CA SER A 270 17.96 15.55 9.00
C SER A 270 19.50 15.39 8.96
N SER A 271 20.09 14.71 9.95
CA SER A 271 21.52 14.41 10.01
C SER A 271 21.89 13.16 9.22
N ARG A 272 20.92 12.29 8.92
CA ARG A 272 21.12 11.04 8.19
C ARG A 272 21.11 11.28 6.69
N LEU A 273 22.27 11.36 6.09
CA LEU A 273 22.44 11.08 4.69
C LEU A 273 22.28 9.55 4.54
N MET A 274 21.20 9.09 3.89
CA MET A 274 20.98 7.68 3.68
C MET A 274 22.19 7.01 3.02
N PRO A 275 22.71 5.92 3.59
CA PRO A 275 23.39 4.94 2.76
C PRO A 275 22.33 4.31 1.87
N ILE A 276 22.52 4.39 0.57
CA ILE A 276 21.78 3.60 -0.41
C ILE A 276 21.93 2.13 0.02
N LEU A 277 20.91 1.59 0.70
CA LEU A 277 20.86 0.14 0.91
C LEU A 277 20.63 -0.47 -0.47
N PRO A 278 21.58 -1.26 -0.99
CA PRO A 278 21.35 -1.98 -2.23
C PRO A 278 20.20 -2.95 -1.97
N LEU A 279 19.01 -2.63 -2.48
CA LEU A 279 17.98 -3.63 -2.64
C LEU A 279 18.62 -4.81 -3.35
N LYS A 280 18.65 -5.98 -2.72
CA LYS A 280 19.21 -7.19 -3.34
C LYS A 280 18.49 -7.42 -4.65
N ALA A 281 19.14 -7.03 -5.75
CA ALA A 281 18.62 -7.16 -7.08
C ALA A 281 18.47 -8.65 -7.42
N HIS A 282 17.25 -9.07 -7.71
CA HIS A 282 17.03 -10.27 -8.50
C HIS A 282 16.90 -9.85 -9.96
N ARG A 283 17.77 -10.38 -10.79
CA ARG A 283 17.83 -10.09 -12.23
C ARG A 283 16.59 -10.67 -12.94
N ASN A 284 16.08 -9.91 -13.90
CA ASN A 284 15.05 -10.20 -14.89
C ASN A 284 13.59 -9.97 -14.48
N GLY A 285 12.98 -9.00 -15.19
CA GLY A 285 11.64 -8.49 -14.98
C GLY A 285 10.49 -9.41 -15.40
N THR A 286 10.34 -10.56 -14.78
CA THR A 286 9.21 -11.46 -15.02
C THR A 286 8.54 -11.81 -13.71
N VAL A 287 7.24 -11.58 -13.62
CA VAL A 287 6.40 -12.14 -12.56
C VAL A 287 6.01 -13.56 -12.98
N LYS A 288 6.37 -14.54 -12.18
CA LYS A 288 5.93 -15.93 -12.39
C LYS A 288 4.95 -16.31 -11.28
N MET A 289 3.75 -16.64 -11.64
CA MET A 289 2.77 -17.26 -10.77
C MET A 289 2.56 -18.70 -11.20
N VAL A 290 2.46 -19.59 -10.23
CA VAL A 290 2.00 -20.95 -10.47
C VAL A 290 0.68 -21.10 -9.74
N ALA A 291 -0.36 -21.47 -10.47
CA ALA A 291 -1.69 -21.75 -9.93
C ALA A 291 -2.21 -23.05 -10.51
N PHE A 292 -2.96 -23.80 -9.74
CA PHE A 292 -3.62 -25.03 -10.13
C PHE A 292 -5.03 -24.80 -10.59
#